data_72a922eb49321e10e56f894258ac51b4
#
_entry.id   72a922eb49321e10e56f894258ac51b4
#
_cell.length_a   1.000
_cell.length_b   1.000
_cell.length_c   1.000
_cell.angle_alpha   90.00
_cell.angle_beta   90.00
_cell.angle_gamma   90.00
#
_symmetry.space_group_name_H-M   'P 1'
#
loop_
_entity.id
_entity.type
_entity.pdbx_description
1 polymer ?
#
loop_
_entity_poly.entity_id
_entity_poly.type
_entity_poly.pdbx_seq_one_letter_code
_entity_poly.pdbx_strand_id
1 'polypeptide(L)'
;MKKKAISILLAAALMIGMTGIPAKSASIGNLCVQAADAVELKKPQIETDTSMEAGQRVTWDTIYYGYYPQTEIVSEKTQCGAAKNQKWSKESDYEVNDKVYQQLQGAKYTKNGDTVIDGVKYRRIRKEDSTFPATSGQDIPHYYFWARSMTYHYFRYEPIRWRVLNTADKNALLLADVSLDDQMYNNEAKDVTWELSSIRSWLNGYGSDKDKNFKDTAFREKEQQALVNTSLQNLGSLHYDNTVGGADTNDRIFLLAEMEVYGGAQALTHGFISNYRDGDPGARDEARRSKSSTYAKAMGVWSNYEDGFIGNCLWWTRSPGQYQNYAAYVCNYGFIRNYGELVDRNHIGVRPSVIIDLSDESNWSYSGTVCSNGEQNVTEAPALDVFVDQKMDYVDESDDGKKDDDKKDDDKKDDNKKDDNTQKPSEIKVNSVKVTSALSKKIAAGKSVQLKAAVAPAKASNKAVTWKTGNKKYATVNSKGLVKTLAAGKGKTVTITATAKDGSKKKASIKLSILKDRVKSISMKGPKTLARGKSSKLKMTVKTTGKKANKTLRYTSSNPKYIKVSSSGKVTALKNAKKGASVKITAMALDGTNKKASVRIKVK
;
A
#
# COMPACT_ATOMS: atom_id res chain seq x y z
N MET A 1 -24.22 -18.86 38.14
CA MET A 1 -22.93 -19.61 38.16
C MET A 1 -22.00 -18.99 37.13
N LYS A 2 -20.95 -18.35 37.60
CA LYS A 2 -19.97 -17.60 36.79
C LYS A 2 -19.00 -18.58 36.13
N LYS A 3 -18.85 -18.59 34.83
CA LYS A 3 -17.72 -19.24 34.14
C LYS A 3 -16.73 -18.18 33.67
N LYS A 4 -15.56 -18.21 34.30
CA LYS A 4 -14.36 -17.45 33.91
C LYS A 4 -13.74 -18.11 32.66
N ALA A 5 -13.43 -17.32 31.64
CA ALA A 5 -12.57 -17.72 30.54
C ALA A 5 -11.11 -17.67 31.01
N ILE A 6 -10.41 -18.78 30.85
CA ILE A 6 -8.98 -18.91 31.15
C ILE A 6 -8.24 -18.85 29.82
N SER A 7 -7.39 -17.84 29.66
CA SER A 7 -6.38 -17.79 28.60
C SER A 7 -5.28 -18.80 28.91
N ILE A 8 -5.03 -19.74 28.01
CA ILE A 8 -3.93 -20.68 28.11
C ILE A 8 -2.77 -20.16 27.24
N LEU A 9 -1.74 -19.66 27.89
CA LEU A 9 -0.40 -19.53 27.32
C LEU A 9 0.24 -20.93 27.34
N LEU A 10 0.58 -21.48 26.20
CA LEU A 10 1.37 -22.69 26.12
C LEU A 10 2.85 -22.30 25.91
N ALA A 11 3.63 -22.33 27.00
CA ALA A 11 5.09 -22.33 26.94
C ALA A 11 5.55 -23.80 26.96
N ALA A 12 6.11 -24.27 25.87
CA ALA A 12 6.76 -25.58 25.84
C ALA A 12 8.21 -25.45 26.29
N ALA A 13 8.50 -25.90 27.52
CA ALA A 13 9.86 -26.11 27.99
C ALA A 13 10.25 -27.57 27.73
N LEU A 14 11.25 -27.78 26.89
CA LEU A 14 11.90 -29.11 26.76
C LEU A 14 13.01 -29.21 27.81
N MET A 15 12.81 -30.09 28.78
CA MET A 15 13.89 -30.54 29.67
C MET A 15 14.56 -31.77 29.07
N ILE A 16 15.86 -31.70 28.83
CA ILE A 16 16.73 -32.88 28.64
C ILE A 16 17.79 -32.86 29.74
N GLY A 17 17.92 -34.04 30.36
CA GLY A 17 18.59 -34.30 31.58
C GLY A 17 20.13 -34.06 31.58
N MET A 18 20.61 -33.76 32.76
CA MET A 18 22.00 -33.65 33.11
C MET A 18 22.68 -35.01 33.26
N THR A 19 23.88 -35.14 32.69
CA THR A 19 24.99 -35.90 33.31
C THR A 19 26.26 -35.06 33.24
N GLY A 20 26.96 -34.96 34.36
CA GLY A 20 28.02 -34.00 34.62
C GLY A 20 29.40 -34.35 34.06
N ILE A 21 30.29 -33.36 34.17
CA ILE A 21 31.76 -33.37 34.49
C ILE A 21 32.49 -32.29 33.64
N PRO A 22 33.69 -31.78 33.95
CA PRO A 22 33.99 -30.64 34.85
C PRO A 22 34.54 -29.39 34.12
N ALA A 23 34.63 -28.31 34.88
CA ALA A 23 35.14 -27.02 34.44
C ALA A 23 36.58 -27.08 33.90
N LYS A 24 36.80 -26.57 32.69
CA LYS A 24 38.05 -25.98 32.23
C LYS A 24 37.78 -24.60 31.68
N SER A 25 38.49 -23.63 32.19
CA SER A 25 38.51 -22.25 31.73
C SER A 25 38.83 -22.20 30.23
N ALA A 26 37.88 -21.69 29.44
CA ALA A 26 38.10 -21.33 28.05
C ALA A 26 37.79 -19.84 27.90
N SER A 27 38.74 -19.14 27.34
CA SER A 27 38.76 -17.74 26.93
C SER A 27 37.46 -17.32 26.23
N ILE A 28 37.00 -16.13 26.56
CA ILE A 28 35.91 -15.43 25.88
C ILE A 28 36.36 -15.17 24.43
N GLY A 29 36.06 -16.11 23.57
CA GLY A 29 36.14 -15.95 22.11
C GLY A 29 34.97 -15.08 21.65
N ASN A 30 35.26 -14.16 20.75
CA ASN A 30 34.34 -13.25 20.07
C ASN A 30 33.05 -13.96 19.68
N LEU A 31 31.95 -13.65 20.33
CA LEU A 31 30.62 -13.82 19.73
C LEU A 31 30.50 -12.79 18.58
N CYS A 32 30.82 -13.21 17.38
CA CYS A 32 30.28 -12.58 16.21
C CYS A 32 28.75 -12.62 16.35
N VAL A 33 28.14 -11.48 16.60
CA VAL A 33 26.72 -11.28 16.35
C VAL A 33 26.60 -11.42 14.82
N GLN A 34 26.18 -12.60 14.35
CA GLN A 34 25.74 -12.76 12.98
C GLN A 34 24.70 -11.69 12.73
N ALA A 35 24.91 -10.88 11.68
CA ALA A 35 23.86 -10.09 11.08
C ALA A 35 22.71 -11.08 10.84
N ALA A 36 21.50 -10.73 11.26
CA ALA A 36 20.33 -11.50 10.85
C ALA A 36 20.41 -11.61 9.32
N ASP A 37 20.55 -12.84 8.84
CA ASP A 37 20.66 -13.12 7.43
C ASP A 37 19.49 -12.42 6.72
N ALA A 38 19.78 -11.72 5.64
CA ALA A 38 18.77 -11.11 4.80
C ALA A 38 17.81 -12.24 4.41
N VAL A 39 16.51 -12.04 4.68
CA VAL A 39 15.50 -13.06 4.35
C VAL A 39 15.48 -13.20 2.84
N GLU A 40 15.99 -14.31 2.34
CA GLU A 40 15.91 -14.66 0.94
C GLU A 40 14.49 -15.20 0.65
N LEU A 41 13.70 -14.46 -0.11
CA LEU A 41 12.35 -14.86 -0.49
C LEU A 41 12.41 -16.02 -1.48
N LYS A 42 11.62 -17.06 -1.20
CA LYS A 42 11.56 -18.27 -2.01
C LYS A 42 10.39 -18.24 -2.99
N LYS A 43 10.59 -18.90 -4.12
CA LYS A 43 9.50 -19.25 -5.03
C LYS A 43 8.54 -20.22 -4.34
N PRO A 44 7.29 -20.36 -4.83
CA PRO A 44 6.32 -21.29 -4.25
C PRO A 44 6.92 -22.70 -4.10
N GLN A 45 6.73 -23.28 -2.91
CA GLN A 45 7.10 -24.66 -2.63
C GLN A 45 5.89 -25.54 -2.91
N ILE A 46 6.03 -26.49 -3.85
CA ILE A 46 4.94 -27.34 -4.34
C ILE A 46 5.24 -28.77 -3.94
N GLU A 47 4.33 -29.39 -3.21
CA GLU A 47 4.41 -30.76 -2.75
C GLU A 47 3.19 -31.54 -3.24
N THR A 48 3.37 -32.81 -3.64
CA THR A 48 2.24 -33.69 -3.94
C THR A 48 1.44 -33.94 -2.67
N ASP A 49 0.14 -33.68 -2.71
CA ASP A 49 -0.77 -33.93 -1.59
C ASP A 49 -2.14 -34.40 -2.13
N THR A 50 -2.36 -35.71 -2.05
CA THR A 50 -3.59 -36.36 -2.55
C THR A 50 -4.82 -36.08 -1.70
N SER A 51 -4.69 -35.44 -0.53
CA SER A 51 -5.82 -34.97 0.28
C SER A 51 -6.40 -33.68 -0.24
N MET A 52 -5.66 -32.92 -1.08
CA MET A 52 -6.10 -31.70 -1.72
C MET A 52 -6.81 -32.00 -3.05
N GLU A 53 -7.85 -31.23 -3.38
CA GLU A 53 -8.59 -31.38 -4.65
C GLU A 53 -7.66 -31.16 -5.86
N ALA A 54 -6.67 -30.25 -5.73
CA ALA A 54 -5.64 -29.99 -6.73
C ALA A 54 -4.60 -31.11 -6.84
N GLY A 55 -4.54 -32.07 -5.91
CA GLY A 55 -3.51 -33.11 -5.81
C GLY A 55 -2.14 -32.58 -5.39
N GLN A 56 -2.07 -31.31 -5.02
CA GLN A 56 -0.85 -30.65 -4.55
C GLN A 56 -1.12 -29.66 -3.44
N ARG A 57 -0.13 -29.50 -2.56
CA ARG A 57 -0.07 -28.46 -1.53
C ARG A 57 0.99 -27.45 -1.93
N VAL A 58 0.64 -26.17 -1.83
CA VAL A 58 1.54 -25.07 -2.19
C VAL A 58 1.76 -24.19 -0.97
N THR A 59 3.03 -23.88 -0.68
CA THR A 59 3.42 -22.93 0.35
C THR A 59 4.13 -21.75 -0.28
N TRP A 60 3.65 -20.53 -0.03
CA TRP A 60 4.25 -19.27 -0.45
C TRP A 60 4.90 -18.55 0.72
N ASP A 61 6.09 -18.00 0.50
CA ASP A 61 6.56 -16.91 1.33
C ASP A 61 5.62 -15.74 1.17
N THR A 62 5.45 -14.97 2.25
CA THR A 62 4.63 -13.78 2.24
C THR A 62 5.39 -12.57 2.79
N ILE A 63 5.01 -11.39 2.31
CA ILE A 63 5.55 -10.11 2.79
C ILE A 63 4.42 -9.13 3.08
N TYR A 64 4.69 -8.18 3.97
CA TYR A 64 3.88 -6.97 4.14
C TYR A 64 4.43 -5.84 3.29
N TYR A 65 3.56 -5.22 2.48
CA TYR A 65 3.92 -4.10 1.62
C TYR A 65 2.70 -3.23 1.32
N GLY A 66 2.76 -1.92 1.67
CA GLY A 66 1.61 -1.02 1.57
C GLY A 66 0.55 -1.26 2.64
N TYR A 67 -0.50 -0.44 2.65
CA TYR A 67 -1.58 -0.46 3.63
C TYR A 67 -2.92 -0.21 2.94
N TYR A 68 -3.95 -0.95 3.33
CA TYR A 68 -5.31 -0.79 2.80
C TYR A 68 -6.34 -0.93 3.92
N PRO A 69 -7.55 -0.32 3.81
CA PRO A 69 -8.59 -0.57 4.80
C PRO A 69 -8.97 -2.05 4.80
N GLN A 70 -9.05 -2.69 5.97
CA GLN A 70 -9.35 -4.12 6.08
C GLN A 70 -10.29 -4.41 7.24
N THR A 71 -9.84 -4.24 8.50
CA THR A 71 -10.60 -4.58 9.72
C THR A 71 -11.62 -3.50 10.06
N GLU A 72 -12.87 -3.91 10.31
CA GLU A 72 -13.92 -3.01 10.79
C GLU A 72 -13.75 -2.70 12.28
N ILE A 73 -13.89 -1.42 12.67
CA ILE A 73 -13.95 -0.99 14.06
C ILE A 73 -15.40 -0.81 14.46
N VAL A 74 -15.83 -1.57 15.48
CA VAL A 74 -17.19 -1.57 15.98
C VAL A 74 -17.25 -1.25 17.48
N SER A 75 -18.41 -0.84 17.98
CA SER A 75 -18.67 -0.74 19.42
C SER A 75 -19.34 -2.03 19.93
N GLU A 76 -19.35 -2.25 21.26
CA GLU A 76 -20.12 -3.35 21.88
C GLU A 76 -21.61 -3.31 21.52
N LYS A 77 -22.14 -2.11 21.20
CA LYS A 77 -23.53 -1.89 20.83
C LYS A 77 -23.80 -2.02 19.32
N THR A 78 -22.78 -2.28 18.52
CA THR A 78 -22.94 -2.41 17.06
C THR A 78 -23.77 -3.64 16.72
N GLN A 79 -24.83 -3.43 15.96
CA GLN A 79 -25.79 -4.48 15.55
C GLN A 79 -25.79 -4.70 14.03
N CYS A 80 -24.73 -4.31 13.34
CA CYS A 80 -24.61 -4.39 11.88
C CYS A 80 -23.16 -4.65 11.45
N GLY A 81 -22.93 -4.64 10.16
CA GLY A 81 -21.63 -4.89 9.60
C GLY A 81 -21.11 -6.30 9.90
N ALA A 82 -19.81 -6.45 10.06
CA ALA A 82 -19.18 -7.73 10.36
C ALA A 82 -19.64 -8.33 11.68
N ALA A 83 -19.93 -7.51 12.71
CA ALA A 83 -20.36 -7.97 14.03
C ALA A 83 -21.75 -8.60 14.03
N LYS A 84 -22.62 -8.26 13.08
CA LYS A 84 -23.99 -8.77 12.99
C LYS A 84 -24.08 -10.13 12.30
N ASN A 85 -23.24 -10.39 11.31
CA ASN A 85 -23.32 -11.63 10.54
C ASN A 85 -22.83 -12.83 11.34
N GLN A 86 -23.72 -13.77 11.64
CA GLN A 86 -23.43 -14.88 12.53
C GLN A 86 -22.52 -15.95 11.92
N LYS A 87 -22.57 -16.19 10.60
CA LYS A 87 -21.78 -17.25 9.96
C LYS A 87 -20.38 -16.80 9.62
N TRP A 88 -20.22 -15.74 8.87
CA TRP A 88 -18.90 -15.29 8.45
C TRP A 88 -18.29 -14.23 9.37
N SER A 89 -18.97 -13.78 10.43
CA SER A 89 -18.36 -12.95 11.48
C SER A 89 -17.20 -13.65 12.21
N LYS A 90 -17.18 -14.98 12.24
CA LYS A 90 -16.03 -15.76 12.74
C LYS A 90 -14.81 -15.67 11.83
N GLU A 91 -15.02 -15.39 10.54
CA GLU A 91 -14.02 -15.30 9.49
C GLU A 91 -13.82 -13.86 9.00
N SER A 92 -14.49 -12.90 9.63
CA SER A 92 -14.37 -11.48 9.29
C SER A 92 -13.52 -10.77 10.32
N ASP A 93 -12.63 -9.91 9.83
CA ASP A 93 -11.78 -9.11 10.68
C ASP A 93 -12.56 -7.90 11.18
N TYR A 94 -12.98 -7.93 12.45
CA TYR A 94 -13.50 -6.76 13.14
C TYR A 94 -12.95 -6.69 14.57
N GLU A 95 -12.85 -5.48 15.07
CA GLU A 95 -12.37 -5.17 16.42
C GLU A 95 -13.43 -4.40 17.18
N VAL A 96 -13.83 -4.91 18.36
CA VAL A 96 -14.69 -4.19 19.29
C VAL A 96 -13.82 -3.22 20.07
N ASN A 97 -13.97 -1.92 19.80
CA ASN A 97 -13.16 -0.87 20.43
C ASN A 97 -13.97 0.42 20.59
N ASP A 98 -14.75 0.51 21.68
CA ASP A 98 -15.65 1.65 21.96
C ASP A 98 -14.92 3.00 21.98
N LYS A 99 -13.69 3.03 22.51
CA LYS A 99 -12.91 4.26 22.59
C LYS A 99 -12.55 4.80 21.19
N VAL A 100 -11.97 3.95 20.36
CA VAL A 100 -11.60 4.33 18.98
C VAL A 100 -12.86 4.63 18.17
N TYR A 101 -13.92 3.83 18.34
CA TYR A 101 -15.20 4.05 17.66
C TYR A 101 -15.78 5.44 17.95
N GLN A 102 -15.81 5.87 19.22
CA GLN A 102 -16.26 7.22 19.59
C GLN A 102 -15.37 8.33 19.02
N GLN A 103 -14.04 8.12 19.02
CA GLN A 103 -13.11 9.06 18.40
C GLN A 103 -13.36 9.19 16.90
N LEU A 104 -13.67 8.06 16.22
CA LEU A 104 -14.01 8.04 14.80
C LEU A 104 -15.31 8.78 14.50
N GLN A 105 -16.33 8.66 15.36
CA GLN A 105 -17.59 9.40 15.20
C GLN A 105 -17.42 10.92 15.27
N GLY A 106 -16.47 11.40 16.08
CA GLY A 106 -16.18 12.84 16.24
C GLY A 106 -15.01 13.36 15.39
N ALA A 107 -14.40 12.53 14.54
CA ALA A 107 -13.23 12.93 13.77
C ALA A 107 -13.58 13.73 12.51
N LYS A 108 -12.64 14.56 12.06
CA LYS A 108 -12.69 15.18 10.71
C LYS A 108 -12.15 14.20 9.67
N TYR A 109 -12.73 14.24 8.48
CA TYR A 109 -12.41 13.31 7.39
C TYR A 109 -11.98 14.07 6.13
N THR A 110 -11.16 13.42 5.31
CA THR A 110 -10.87 13.89 3.95
C THR A 110 -12.07 13.63 3.04
N LYS A 111 -12.07 14.18 1.84
CA LYS A 111 -13.08 13.88 0.81
C LYS A 111 -13.21 12.38 0.47
N ASN A 112 -12.18 11.59 0.73
CA ASN A 112 -12.17 10.13 0.51
C ASN A 112 -12.57 9.33 1.76
N GLY A 113 -13.06 10.01 2.81
CA GLY A 113 -13.47 9.37 4.06
C GLY A 113 -12.31 8.93 4.96
N ASP A 114 -11.09 9.40 4.73
CA ASP A 114 -9.92 9.00 5.54
C ASP A 114 -9.68 9.96 6.71
N THR A 115 -9.27 9.40 7.84
CA THR A 115 -8.79 10.14 9.02
C THR A 115 -7.61 9.41 9.67
N VAL A 116 -6.88 10.10 10.55
CA VAL A 116 -5.78 9.53 11.35
C VAL A 116 -6.02 9.82 12.82
N ILE A 117 -6.08 8.77 13.64
CA ILE A 117 -6.19 8.83 15.09
C ILE A 117 -4.96 8.15 15.70
N ASP A 118 -4.21 8.87 16.52
CA ASP A 118 -2.99 8.38 17.19
C ASP A 118 -1.95 7.74 16.23
N GLY A 119 -1.91 8.23 14.98
CA GLY A 119 -1.00 7.75 13.95
C GLY A 119 -1.51 6.53 13.17
N VAL A 120 -2.66 5.99 13.51
CA VAL A 120 -3.35 4.91 12.77
C VAL A 120 -4.36 5.54 11.82
N LYS A 121 -4.34 5.09 10.56
CA LYS A 121 -5.25 5.59 9.53
C LYS A 121 -6.52 4.75 9.49
N TYR A 122 -7.66 5.41 9.32
CA TYR A 122 -8.98 4.81 9.20
C TYR A 122 -9.73 5.39 8.01
N ARG A 123 -10.63 4.60 7.43
CA ARG A 123 -11.59 5.00 6.40
C ARG A 123 -13.00 4.83 6.91
N ARG A 124 -13.85 5.87 6.77
CA ARG A 124 -15.28 5.72 6.90
C ARG A 124 -15.91 5.54 5.52
N ILE A 125 -16.91 4.68 5.44
CA ILE A 125 -17.75 4.52 4.25
C ILE A 125 -19.22 4.50 4.65
N ARG A 126 -20.07 4.87 3.70
CA ARG A 126 -21.53 4.77 3.77
C ARG A 126 -22.00 3.64 2.88
N LYS A 127 -23.26 3.27 3.01
CA LYS A 127 -23.91 2.31 2.13
C LYS A 127 -23.81 2.72 0.64
N GLU A 128 -23.91 4.02 0.36
CA GLU A 128 -23.86 4.60 -0.98
C GLU A 128 -22.46 4.55 -1.61
N ASP A 129 -21.42 4.35 -0.82
CA ASP A 129 -20.05 4.14 -1.30
C ASP A 129 -19.81 2.71 -1.79
N SER A 130 -20.72 1.75 -1.44
CA SER A 130 -20.66 0.36 -1.88
C SER A 130 -21.13 0.24 -3.33
N THR A 131 -20.45 -0.58 -4.12
CA THR A 131 -20.85 -0.87 -5.50
C THR A 131 -22.10 -1.75 -5.56
N PHE A 132 -22.33 -2.57 -4.51
CA PHE A 132 -23.50 -3.42 -4.34
C PHE A 132 -24.08 -3.27 -2.93
N PRO A 133 -24.78 -2.18 -2.64
CA PRO A 133 -25.44 -2.03 -1.36
C PRO A 133 -26.62 -3.02 -1.27
N ALA A 134 -26.42 -4.16 -0.60
CA ALA A 134 -27.51 -5.06 -0.29
C ALA A 134 -28.67 -4.29 0.35
N THR A 135 -29.90 -4.58 -0.06
CA THR A 135 -31.07 -3.84 0.42
C THR A 135 -31.14 -3.87 1.94
N SER A 136 -31.21 -2.67 2.54
CA SER A 136 -31.17 -2.49 3.99
C SER A 136 -32.24 -3.36 4.69
N GLY A 137 -31.81 -4.17 5.62
CA GLY A 137 -32.70 -4.99 6.47
C GLY A 137 -32.92 -6.43 5.99
N GLN A 138 -32.34 -6.85 4.85
CA GLN A 138 -32.26 -8.27 4.51
C GLN A 138 -30.86 -8.79 4.91
N ASP A 139 -30.85 -9.74 5.84
CA ASP A 139 -29.63 -10.51 6.17
C ASP A 139 -29.39 -11.49 5.01
N ILE A 140 -28.72 -11.02 3.97
CA ILE A 140 -28.30 -11.86 2.86
C ILE A 140 -26.91 -12.40 3.24
N PRO A 141 -26.75 -13.70 3.50
CA PRO A 141 -25.53 -14.26 4.09
C PRO A 141 -24.24 -14.00 3.29
N HIS A 142 -24.37 -13.70 1.99
CA HIS A 142 -23.25 -13.47 1.08
C HIS A 142 -22.69 -12.06 1.11
N TYR A 143 -23.45 -11.10 1.65
CA TYR A 143 -23.13 -9.67 1.55
C TYR A 143 -23.00 -9.02 2.92
N TYR A 144 -22.34 -7.86 2.94
CA TYR A 144 -22.18 -7.06 4.13
C TYR A 144 -23.52 -6.49 4.61
N PHE A 145 -23.75 -6.56 5.92
CA PHE A 145 -25.00 -6.09 6.51
C PHE A 145 -24.97 -4.60 6.84
N TRP A 146 -25.72 -3.80 6.08
CA TRP A 146 -25.90 -2.37 6.31
C TRP A 146 -27.11 -2.12 7.21
N ALA A 147 -26.88 -1.53 8.42
CA ALA A 147 -27.99 -1.13 9.28
C ALA A 147 -28.62 0.20 8.83
N ARG A 148 -29.95 0.29 8.92
CA ARG A 148 -30.67 1.55 8.62
C ARG A 148 -30.31 2.70 9.58
N SER A 149 -29.86 2.40 10.79
CA SER A 149 -29.59 3.37 11.85
C SER A 149 -28.15 3.90 11.86
N MET A 150 -27.28 3.36 11.00
CA MET A 150 -25.87 3.78 10.95
C MET A 150 -25.53 4.44 9.64
N THR A 151 -25.04 5.69 9.73
CA THR A 151 -24.63 6.45 8.55
C THR A 151 -23.26 6.01 8.06
N TYR A 152 -22.31 5.73 8.98
CA TYR A 152 -20.93 5.39 8.64
C TYR A 152 -20.47 4.11 9.32
N HIS A 153 -19.64 3.35 8.59
CA HIS A 153 -18.84 2.24 9.06
C HIS A 153 -17.36 2.59 8.94
N TYR A 154 -16.52 2.09 9.86
CA TYR A 154 -15.14 2.53 10.03
C TYR A 154 -14.18 1.37 9.86
N PHE A 155 -13.19 1.52 8.98
CA PHE A 155 -12.22 0.48 8.66
C PHE A 155 -10.81 0.97 8.92
N ARG A 156 -10.02 0.16 9.63
CA ARG A 156 -8.63 0.43 9.91
C ARG A 156 -7.76 0.05 8.71
N TYR A 157 -6.79 0.91 8.39
CA TYR A 157 -5.74 0.59 7.44
C TYR A 157 -4.73 -0.36 8.07
N GLU A 158 -4.50 -1.48 7.41
CA GLU A 158 -3.57 -2.52 7.83
C GLU A 158 -2.56 -2.83 6.74
N PRO A 159 -1.37 -3.37 7.10
CA PRO A 159 -0.42 -3.82 6.11
C PRO A 159 -1.04 -4.85 5.17
N ILE A 160 -0.87 -4.65 3.86
CA ILE A 160 -1.31 -5.64 2.87
C ILE A 160 -0.31 -6.80 2.90
N ARG A 161 -0.81 -8.02 3.10
CA ARG A 161 -0.05 -9.26 2.96
C ARG A 161 -0.08 -9.73 1.52
N TRP A 162 1.09 -10.07 0.99
CA TRP A 162 1.26 -10.51 -0.38
C TRP A 162 1.93 -11.88 -0.43
N ARG A 163 1.40 -12.79 -1.25
CA ARG A 163 2.06 -14.04 -1.62
C ARG A 163 3.16 -13.79 -2.64
N VAL A 164 4.34 -14.36 -2.44
CA VAL A 164 5.45 -14.31 -3.39
C VAL A 164 5.23 -15.39 -4.45
N LEU A 165 4.84 -15.00 -5.66
CA LEU A 165 4.59 -15.94 -6.75
C LEU A 165 5.85 -16.27 -7.54
N ASN A 166 6.80 -15.34 -7.60
CA ASN A 166 8.08 -15.55 -8.26
C ASN A 166 9.11 -14.54 -7.76
N THR A 167 10.37 -14.93 -7.82
CA THR A 167 11.51 -14.03 -7.57
C THR A 167 12.49 -14.13 -8.73
N ALA A 168 12.97 -13.00 -9.21
CA ALA A 168 13.99 -12.91 -10.25
C ALA A 168 14.88 -11.71 -9.97
N ASP A 169 16.18 -11.92 -9.84
CA ASP A 169 17.18 -10.93 -9.49
C ASP A 169 16.80 -10.17 -8.20
N LYS A 170 16.45 -8.90 -8.34
CA LYS A 170 16.05 -8.02 -7.25
C LYS A 170 14.54 -7.79 -7.15
N ASN A 171 13.76 -8.51 -7.95
CA ASN A 171 12.34 -8.29 -8.07
C ASN A 171 11.55 -9.48 -7.52
N ALA A 172 10.37 -9.20 -6.96
CA ALA A 172 9.39 -10.21 -6.62
C ALA A 172 8.04 -9.90 -7.28
N LEU A 173 7.46 -10.91 -7.93
CA LEU A 173 6.07 -10.89 -8.36
C LEU A 173 5.20 -11.29 -7.17
N LEU A 174 4.27 -10.43 -6.84
CA LEU A 174 3.41 -10.53 -5.67
C LEU A 174 1.94 -10.57 -6.07
N LEU A 175 1.15 -11.37 -5.36
CA LEU A 175 -0.31 -11.40 -5.43
C LEU A 175 -0.88 -11.10 -4.05
N ALA A 176 -1.82 -10.18 -3.94
CA ALA A 176 -2.49 -9.93 -2.66
C ALA A 176 -3.06 -11.23 -2.08
N ASP A 177 -2.87 -11.47 -0.79
CA ASP A 177 -3.29 -12.72 -0.14
C ASP A 177 -4.82 -12.85 -0.12
N VAL A 178 -5.53 -11.72 0.00
CA VAL A 178 -6.98 -11.61 -0.03
C VAL A 178 -7.45 -10.60 -1.08
N SER A 179 -8.72 -10.65 -1.48
CA SER A 179 -9.35 -9.59 -2.26
C SER A 179 -9.57 -8.36 -1.37
N LEU A 180 -9.16 -7.19 -1.85
CA LEU A 180 -9.05 -5.96 -1.04
C LEU A 180 -10.17 -4.96 -1.28
N ASP A 181 -10.83 -5.02 -2.44
CA ASP A 181 -11.88 -4.07 -2.83
C ASP A 181 -12.88 -4.73 -3.79
N ASP A 182 -13.97 -4.03 -4.11
CA ASP A 182 -14.92 -4.36 -5.16
C ASP A 182 -14.89 -3.28 -6.24
N GLN A 183 -14.70 -3.68 -7.49
CA GLN A 183 -14.76 -2.80 -8.66
C GLN A 183 -15.30 -3.55 -9.86
N MET A 184 -16.13 -2.89 -10.65
CA MET A 184 -16.48 -3.39 -11.98
C MET A 184 -15.21 -3.49 -12.83
N TYR A 185 -15.09 -4.52 -13.67
CA TYR A 185 -13.99 -4.60 -14.62
C TYR A 185 -14.00 -3.39 -15.57
N ASN A 186 -15.21 -2.97 -15.97
CA ASN A 186 -15.44 -1.74 -16.69
C ASN A 186 -16.76 -1.09 -16.25
N ASN A 187 -16.79 0.21 -16.04
CA ASN A 187 -17.96 0.94 -15.54
C ASN A 187 -19.14 1.01 -16.52
N GLU A 188 -18.94 0.57 -17.75
CA GLU A 188 -19.94 0.55 -18.81
C GLU A 188 -20.05 -0.85 -19.41
N ALA A 189 -21.27 -1.33 -19.67
CA ALA A 189 -21.57 -2.59 -20.36
C ALA A 189 -21.23 -2.49 -21.86
N LYS A 190 -19.95 -2.54 -22.20
CA LYS A 190 -19.46 -2.46 -23.58
C LYS A 190 -18.26 -3.37 -23.80
N ASP A 191 -17.96 -3.63 -25.07
CA ASP A 191 -16.74 -4.30 -25.48
C ASP A 191 -15.52 -3.53 -24.95
N VAL A 192 -14.66 -4.22 -24.23
CA VAL A 192 -13.48 -3.61 -23.62
C VAL A 192 -12.32 -4.62 -23.52
N THR A 193 -11.11 -4.11 -23.59
CA THR A 193 -9.87 -4.86 -23.34
C THR A 193 -9.24 -4.38 -22.02
N TRP A 194 -8.28 -5.14 -21.49
CA TRP A 194 -7.53 -4.69 -20.31
C TRP A 194 -6.98 -3.26 -20.46
N GLU A 195 -6.39 -2.97 -21.62
CA GLU A 195 -5.81 -1.65 -21.92
C GLU A 195 -6.78 -0.49 -21.64
N LEU A 196 -8.05 -0.68 -21.97
CA LEU A 196 -9.09 0.37 -21.93
C LEU A 196 -10.02 0.26 -20.72
N SER A 197 -9.84 -0.76 -19.87
CA SER A 197 -10.75 -1.03 -18.75
C SER A 197 -10.65 0.04 -17.64
N SER A 198 -11.79 0.33 -17.02
CA SER A 198 -11.84 1.27 -15.89
C SER A 198 -11.11 0.72 -14.66
N ILE A 199 -11.12 -0.60 -14.42
CA ILE A 199 -10.41 -1.21 -13.30
C ILE A 199 -8.88 -1.01 -13.41
N ARG A 200 -8.30 -1.12 -14.61
CA ARG A 200 -6.89 -0.81 -14.85
C ARG A 200 -6.58 0.65 -14.54
N SER A 201 -7.46 1.54 -14.98
CA SER A 201 -7.36 2.98 -14.72
C SER A 201 -7.36 3.26 -13.22
N TRP A 202 -8.32 2.68 -12.50
CA TRP A 202 -8.46 2.81 -11.06
C TRP A 202 -7.27 2.20 -10.29
N LEU A 203 -6.79 1.01 -10.67
CA LEU A 203 -5.62 0.40 -10.04
C LEU A 203 -4.39 1.30 -10.08
N ASN A 204 -4.16 2.02 -11.18
CA ASN A 204 -2.94 2.80 -11.43
C ASN A 204 -3.10 4.32 -11.26
N GLY A 205 -4.31 4.83 -11.07
CA GLY A 205 -4.60 6.27 -10.98
C GLY A 205 -4.43 6.98 -12.32
N TYR A 206 -4.98 6.40 -13.39
CA TYR A 206 -4.99 7.02 -14.72
C TYR A 206 -6.26 7.86 -14.94
N GLY A 207 -6.20 8.81 -15.86
CA GLY A 207 -7.36 9.59 -16.29
C GLY A 207 -8.10 10.28 -15.14
N SER A 208 -9.40 9.99 -15.00
CA SER A 208 -10.28 10.52 -13.96
C SER A 208 -10.00 9.95 -12.57
N ASP A 209 -9.34 8.78 -12.48
CA ASP A 209 -9.13 8.07 -11.21
C ASP A 209 -7.91 8.55 -10.41
N LYS A 210 -7.27 9.62 -10.83
CA LYS A 210 -6.06 10.17 -10.16
C LYS A 210 -6.28 10.65 -8.73
N ASP A 211 -7.51 10.92 -8.32
CA ASP A 211 -7.84 11.43 -6.98
C ASP A 211 -8.40 10.35 -6.04
N LYS A 212 -8.94 9.25 -6.60
CA LYS A 212 -9.48 8.12 -5.83
C LYS A 212 -9.12 6.82 -6.55
N ASN A 213 -7.97 6.24 -6.22
CA ASN A 213 -7.45 5.05 -6.88
C ASN A 213 -6.71 4.15 -5.89
N PHE A 214 -6.51 2.88 -6.29
CA PHE A 214 -5.85 1.89 -5.45
C PHE A 214 -4.41 2.27 -5.13
N LYS A 215 -3.61 2.66 -6.14
CA LYS A 215 -2.17 2.95 -5.98
C LYS A 215 -1.89 4.00 -4.90
N ASP A 216 -2.60 5.13 -4.94
CA ASP A 216 -2.37 6.24 -4.02
C ASP A 216 -3.03 6.00 -2.64
N THR A 217 -4.05 5.11 -2.61
CA THR A 217 -4.66 4.63 -1.36
C THR A 217 -3.74 3.64 -0.63
N ALA A 218 -3.20 2.66 -1.36
CA ALA A 218 -2.47 1.53 -0.78
C ALA A 218 -1.00 1.81 -0.51
N PHE A 219 -0.35 2.67 -1.31
CA PHE A 219 1.10 2.83 -1.26
C PHE A 219 1.49 4.27 -0.98
N ARG A 220 2.28 4.48 0.08
CA ARG A 220 2.92 5.77 0.38
C ARG A 220 3.96 6.10 -0.71
N GLU A 221 4.29 7.38 -0.89
CA GLU A 221 5.25 7.85 -1.91
C GLU A 221 6.54 6.99 -1.99
N LYS A 222 7.03 6.52 -0.85
CA LYS A 222 8.23 5.70 -0.75
C LYS A 222 8.03 4.29 -1.33
N GLU A 223 6.89 3.69 -1.03
CA GLU A 223 6.52 2.36 -1.53
C GLU A 223 6.25 2.41 -3.02
N GLN A 224 5.56 3.44 -3.53
CA GLN A 224 5.33 3.61 -4.97
C GLN A 224 6.61 3.66 -5.81
N GLN A 225 7.76 4.02 -5.20
CA GLN A 225 9.05 4.05 -5.87
C GLN A 225 9.64 2.65 -6.11
N ALA A 226 9.25 1.66 -5.30
CA ALA A 226 9.67 0.26 -5.47
C ALA A 226 8.76 -0.52 -6.43
N LEU A 227 7.57 0.02 -6.78
CA LEU A 227 6.71 -0.60 -7.78
C LEU A 227 7.37 -0.55 -9.16
N VAL A 228 7.62 -1.72 -9.73
CA VAL A 228 8.21 -1.85 -11.07
C VAL A 228 7.14 -1.60 -12.13
N ASN A 229 7.47 -0.76 -13.12
CA ASN A 229 6.61 -0.58 -14.28
C ASN A 229 6.78 -1.79 -15.20
N THR A 230 5.79 -2.68 -15.22
CA THR A 230 5.85 -4.01 -15.81
C THR A 230 5.19 -4.02 -17.18
N SER A 231 5.87 -4.56 -18.18
CA SER A 231 5.29 -4.82 -19.50
C SER A 231 4.43 -6.09 -19.43
N LEU A 232 3.16 -5.96 -19.76
CA LEU A 232 2.17 -7.02 -19.71
C LEU A 232 1.71 -7.37 -21.13
N GLN A 233 1.81 -8.65 -21.50
CA GLN A 233 1.15 -9.17 -22.68
C GLN A 233 -0.35 -9.36 -22.39
N ASN A 234 -1.18 -8.76 -23.20
CA ASN A 234 -2.63 -8.86 -23.10
C ASN A 234 -3.16 -9.78 -24.21
N LEU A 235 -3.10 -11.08 -23.94
CA LEU A 235 -3.59 -12.09 -24.88
C LEU A 235 -5.12 -12.15 -24.87
N GLY A 236 -5.72 -12.60 -25.97
CA GLY A 236 -7.14 -12.96 -26.03
C GLY A 236 -7.48 -14.13 -25.09
N SER A 237 -8.72 -14.56 -25.09
CA SER A 237 -9.12 -15.74 -24.32
C SER A 237 -8.35 -16.97 -24.78
N LEU A 238 -8.00 -17.85 -23.85
CA LEU A 238 -7.37 -19.15 -24.17
C LEU A 238 -8.38 -20.15 -24.79
N HIS A 239 -9.67 -19.87 -24.69
CA HIS A 239 -10.74 -20.81 -25.05
C HIS A 239 -11.72 -20.27 -26.10
N TYR A 240 -11.67 -18.97 -26.42
CA TYR A 240 -12.61 -18.31 -27.33
C TYR A 240 -11.87 -17.44 -28.33
N ASP A 241 -11.82 -17.86 -29.58
CA ASP A 241 -11.05 -17.20 -30.66
C ASP A 241 -11.63 -15.84 -31.09
N ASN A 242 -12.83 -15.52 -30.63
CA ASN A 242 -13.56 -14.29 -30.99
C ASN A 242 -13.30 -13.11 -30.07
N THR A 243 -12.44 -13.25 -29.07
CA THR A 243 -12.10 -12.18 -28.13
C THR A 243 -10.61 -11.84 -28.14
N VAL A 244 -10.30 -10.55 -28.03
CA VAL A 244 -8.92 -10.04 -28.07
C VAL A 244 -8.53 -9.42 -26.73
N GLY A 245 -7.27 -9.53 -26.36
CA GLY A 245 -6.74 -8.95 -25.12
C GLY A 245 -6.45 -7.45 -25.20
N GLY A 246 -6.37 -6.91 -26.42
CA GLY A 246 -5.98 -5.53 -26.68
C GLY A 246 -4.46 -5.36 -26.82
N ALA A 247 -4.00 -4.10 -26.83
CA ALA A 247 -2.58 -3.82 -26.90
C ALA A 247 -1.86 -4.18 -25.58
N ASP A 248 -0.58 -4.52 -25.67
CA ASP A 248 0.28 -4.70 -24.50
C ASP A 248 0.36 -3.41 -23.69
N THR A 249 0.44 -3.55 -22.37
CA THR A 249 0.41 -2.40 -21.46
C THR A 249 1.64 -2.37 -20.56
N ASN A 250 1.92 -1.19 -20.01
CA ASN A 250 2.92 -1.01 -18.97
C ASN A 250 2.23 -0.53 -17.70
N ASP A 251 2.12 -1.39 -16.71
CA ASP A 251 1.39 -1.14 -15.48
C ASP A 251 2.24 -1.40 -14.24
N ARG A 252 1.97 -0.68 -13.16
CA ARG A 252 2.60 -0.93 -11.86
C ARG A 252 1.78 -1.87 -11.01
N ILE A 253 0.46 -1.83 -11.19
CA ILE A 253 -0.51 -2.65 -10.49
C ILE A 253 -1.43 -3.25 -11.54
N PHE A 254 -1.59 -4.55 -11.49
CA PHE A 254 -2.35 -5.29 -12.49
C PHE A 254 -3.09 -6.49 -11.88
N LEU A 255 -3.97 -7.09 -12.63
CA LEU A 255 -4.56 -8.38 -12.32
C LEU A 255 -3.77 -9.48 -13.05
N LEU A 256 -3.73 -10.68 -12.51
CA LEU A 256 -3.14 -11.82 -13.22
C LEU A 256 -4.01 -12.17 -14.44
N ALA A 257 -3.37 -12.60 -15.54
CA ALA A 257 -4.07 -13.17 -16.68
C ALA A 257 -4.52 -14.60 -16.39
N GLU A 258 -5.48 -15.09 -17.16
CA GLU A 258 -5.93 -16.47 -17.11
C GLU A 258 -4.74 -17.44 -17.19
N MET A 259 -3.84 -17.26 -18.16
CA MET A 259 -2.68 -18.13 -18.33
C MET A 259 -1.65 -18.08 -17.18
N GLU A 260 -1.67 -17.05 -16.34
CA GLU A 260 -0.81 -16.91 -15.17
C GLU A 260 -1.38 -17.62 -13.93
N VAL A 261 -2.67 -17.96 -13.96
CA VAL A 261 -3.37 -18.70 -12.90
C VAL A 261 -3.87 -20.07 -13.36
N TYR A 262 -3.90 -20.32 -14.70
CA TYR A 262 -4.43 -21.54 -15.31
C TYR A 262 -3.88 -21.72 -16.73
N GLY A 263 -3.65 -22.96 -17.14
CA GLY A 263 -3.37 -23.34 -18.54
C GLY A 263 -1.97 -23.04 -19.07
N GLY A 264 -1.16 -22.25 -18.39
CA GLY A 264 0.18 -21.87 -18.82
C GLY A 264 1.31 -22.41 -17.94
N ALA A 265 2.53 -22.48 -18.50
CA ALA A 265 3.73 -22.80 -17.71
C ALA A 265 3.95 -21.81 -16.55
N GLN A 266 3.50 -20.57 -16.70
CA GLN A 266 3.57 -19.57 -15.65
C GLN A 266 2.69 -19.93 -14.45
N ALA A 267 1.47 -20.45 -14.68
CA ALA A 267 0.58 -20.91 -13.61
C ALA A 267 1.27 -21.91 -12.69
N LEU A 268 1.97 -22.90 -13.27
CA LEU A 268 2.73 -23.90 -12.52
C LEU A 268 3.84 -23.27 -11.66
N THR A 269 4.56 -22.30 -12.20
CA THR A 269 5.62 -21.61 -11.44
C THR A 269 5.08 -20.74 -10.31
N HIS A 270 3.84 -20.28 -10.41
CA HIS A 270 3.14 -19.51 -9.39
C HIS A 270 2.47 -20.38 -8.31
N GLY A 271 2.51 -21.71 -8.49
CA GLY A 271 1.89 -22.66 -7.56
C GLY A 271 0.45 -23.03 -7.91
N PHE A 272 -0.05 -22.70 -9.10
CA PHE A 272 -1.38 -23.09 -9.57
C PHE A 272 -1.31 -24.30 -10.49
N ILE A 273 -2.33 -25.17 -10.44
CA ILE A 273 -2.37 -26.31 -11.39
C ILE A 273 -2.76 -25.84 -12.79
N SER A 274 -2.20 -26.49 -13.80
CA SER A 274 -2.50 -26.23 -15.21
C SER A 274 -3.41 -27.29 -15.84
N ASN A 275 -3.96 -28.23 -15.05
CA ASN A 275 -4.67 -29.37 -15.60
C ASN A 275 -6.00 -28.96 -16.24
N TYR A 276 -5.98 -28.84 -17.57
CA TYR A 276 -7.15 -28.91 -18.41
C TYR A 276 -7.48 -30.39 -18.62
N ARG A 277 -8.60 -30.86 -18.13
CA ARG A 277 -9.23 -32.08 -18.61
C ARG A 277 -10.32 -31.65 -19.57
N ASP A 278 -10.24 -32.11 -20.83
CA ASP A 278 -11.30 -31.89 -21.81
C ASP A 278 -12.67 -32.22 -21.21
N GLY A 279 -13.57 -31.24 -21.21
CA GLY A 279 -14.92 -31.37 -20.68
C GLY A 279 -15.14 -31.03 -19.22
N ASP A 280 -14.08 -30.77 -18.43
CA ASP A 280 -14.20 -30.25 -17.05
C ASP A 280 -13.64 -28.82 -16.98
N PRO A 281 -14.49 -27.78 -16.94
CA PRO A 281 -14.04 -26.39 -16.87
C PRO A 281 -13.35 -26.03 -15.57
N GLY A 282 -12.88 -27.00 -14.80
CA GLY A 282 -12.12 -26.62 -13.68
C GLY A 282 -11.83 -27.69 -12.67
N ALA A 283 -10.65 -28.26 -12.73
CA ALA A 283 -10.08 -28.81 -11.52
C ALA A 283 -10.08 -27.68 -10.48
N ARG A 284 -10.74 -27.94 -9.35
CA ARG A 284 -10.68 -27.05 -8.18
C ARG A 284 -9.24 -26.97 -7.75
N ASP A 285 -8.81 -25.76 -7.43
CA ASP A 285 -7.46 -25.51 -6.94
C ASP A 285 -7.53 -24.59 -5.73
N GLU A 286 -7.20 -25.14 -4.59
CA GLU A 286 -7.21 -24.41 -3.32
C GLU A 286 -6.24 -23.23 -3.37
N ALA A 287 -5.17 -23.33 -4.13
CA ALA A 287 -4.18 -22.28 -4.34
C ALA A 287 -4.79 -21.01 -4.94
N ARG A 288 -5.82 -21.14 -5.78
CA ARG A 288 -6.54 -20.00 -6.40
C ARG A 288 -7.59 -19.39 -5.49
N ARG A 289 -8.08 -20.10 -4.46
CA ARG A 289 -9.09 -19.56 -3.54
C ARG A 289 -8.58 -18.29 -2.87
N SER A 290 -9.46 -17.33 -2.71
CA SER A 290 -9.19 -16.07 -2.02
C SER A 290 -10.34 -15.73 -1.09
N LYS A 291 -10.03 -15.34 0.14
CA LYS A 291 -11.00 -14.66 1.00
C LYS A 291 -11.08 -13.18 0.62
N SER A 292 -12.15 -12.50 1.00
CA SER A 292 -12.26 -11.04 0.93
C SER A 292 -11.98 -10.42 2.29
N SER A 293 -11.33 -9.25 2.32
CA SER A 293 -11.27 -8.44 3.53
C SER A 293 -12.68 -7.98 3.95
N THR A 294 -12.85 -7.58 5.20
CA THR A 294 -14.15 -7.05 5.66
C THR A 294 -14.50 -5.75 4.94
N TYR A 295 -13.50 -4.92 4.63
CA TYR A 295 -13.69 -3.73 3.79
C TYR A 295 -14.18 -4.09 2.39
N ALA A 296 -13.57 -5.07 1.72
CA ALA A 296 -13.99 -5.51 0.39
C ALA A 296 -15.45 -6.02 0.39
N LYS A 297 -15.86 -6.75 1.45
CA LYS A 297 -17.27 -7.14 1.63
C LYS A 297 -18.19 -5.94 1.77
N ALA A 298 -17.79 -4.92 2.52
CA ALA A 298 -18.56 -3.69 2.66
C ALA A 298 -18.64 -2.90 1.34
N MET A 299 -17.58 -2.95 0.52
CA MET A 299 -17.60 -2.35 -0.82
C MET A 299 -18.50 -3.10 -1.82
N GLY A 300 -18.87 -4.38 -1.56
CA GLY A 300 -19.82 -5.11 -2.39
C GLY A 300 -19.43 -6.54 -2.74
N VAL A 301 -18.22 -6.98 -2.39
CA VAL A 301 -17.73 -8.32 -2.75
C VAL A 301 -18.64 -9.42 -2.19
N TRP A 302 -19.09 -10.29 -3.07
CA TRP A 302 -19.78 -11.52 -2.72
C TRP A 302 -18.84 -12.50 -1.99
N SER A 303 -19.27 -13.05 -0.86
CA SER A 303 -18.50 -14.01 -0.08
C SER A 303 -19.32 -15.27 0.21
N ASN A 304 -18.68 -16.43 0.09
CA ASN A 304 -19.34 -17.70 0.40
C ASN A 304 -19.56 -17.85 1.90
N TYR A 305 -20.68 -18.47 2.29
CA TYR A 305 -21.02 -18.81 3.69
C TYR A 305 -21.17 -20.32 3.93
N GLU A 306 -20.93 -21.15 2.91
CA GLU A 306 -20.96 -22.60 3.01
C GLU A 306 -19.75 -23.12 3.76
N ASP A 307 -19.95 -24.16 4.59
CA ASP A 307 -18.88 -24.78 5.35
C ASP A 307 -17.75 -25.29 4.43
N GLY A 308 -16.52 -25.06 4.80
CA GLY A 308 -15.33 -25.33 4.00
C GLY A 308 -14.94 -24.23 3.00
N PHE A 309 -15.85 -23.27 2.73
CA PHE A 309 -15.62 -22.16 1.79
C PHE A 309 -15.93 -20.78 2.36
N ILE A 310 -16.19 -20.71 3.67
CA ILE A 310 -16.60 -19.47 4.35
C ILE A 310 -15.58 -18.36 4.09
N GLY A 311 -16.10 -17.22 3.60
CA GLY A 311 -15.29 -16.03 3.29
C GLY A 311 -14.63 -16.05 1.93
N ASN A 312 -14.60 -17.18 1.21
CA ASN A 312 -14.09 -17.25 -0.16
C ASN A 312 -14.94 -16.40 -1.10
N CYS A 313 -14.28 -15.67 -1.98
CA CYS A 313 -14.93 -14.74 -2.92
C CYS A 313 -14.53 -15.02 -4.37
N LEU A 314 -15.24 -14.36 -5.27
CA LEU A 314 -14.90 -14.27 -6.69
C LEU A 314 -13.81 -13.19 -6.85
N TRP A 315 -12.92 -13.31 -7.86
CA TRP A 315 -11.95 -12.26 -8.16
C TRP A 315 -11.58 -12.22 -9.66
N TRP A 316 -11.49 -10.99 -10.19
CA TRP A 316 -11.21 -10.75 -11.59
C TRP A 316 -9.81 -11.20 -12.02
N THR A 317 -9.72 -11.75 -13.24
CA THR A 317 -8.45 -11.79 -14.01
C THR A 317 -8.44 -10.64 -15.02
N ARG A 318 -7.30 -10.38 -15.69
CA ARG A 318 -7.25 -9.36 -16.75
C ARG A 318 -7.64 -9.89 -18.13
N SER A 319 -7.92 -11.19 -18.27
CA SER A 319 -8.25 -11.83 -19.54
C SER A 319 -9.71 -11.65 -19.94
N PRO A 320 -10.03 -11.52 -21.24
CA PRO A 320 -11.41 -11.49 -21.70
C PRO A 320 -12.10 -12.83 -21.51
N GLY A 321 -13.43 -12.83 -21.41
CA GLY A 321 -14.27 -14.01 -21.40
C GLY A 321 -14.66 -14.50 -22.80
N GLN A 322 -15.84 -15.16 -22.91
CA GLN A 322 -16.34 -15.68 -24.19
C GLN A 322 -16.86 -14.57 -25.14
N TYR A 323 -17.21 -13.42 -24.61
CA TYR A 323 -17.59 -12.22 -25.36
C TYR A 323 -16.69 -11.07 -24.97
N GLN A 324 -16.53 -10.07 -25.85
CA GLN A 324 -15.60 -8.97 -25.61
C GLN A 324 -16.03 -8.05 -24.46
N ASN A 325 -17.32 -8.05 -24.11
CA ASN A 325 -17.87 -7.38 -22.91
C ASN A 325 -17.94 -8.30 -21.68
N TYR A 326 -17.17 -9.40 -21.67
CA TYR A 326 -17.01 -10.31 -20.52
C TYR A 326 -15.54 -10.37 -20.12
N ALA A 327 -15.26 -10.49 -18.81
CA ALA A 327 -13.93 -10.73 -18.29
C ALA A 327 -13.90 -12.05 -17.49
N ALA A 328 -12.85 -12.83 -17.69
CA ALA A 328 -12.66 -14.10 -16.97
C ALA A 328 -12.35 -13.83 -15.48
N TYR A 329 -12.78 -14.75 -14.61
CA TYR A 329 -12.61 -14.61 -13.17
C TYR A 329 -12.36 -15.97 -12.49
N VAL A 330 -11.81 -15.94 -11.30
CA VAL A 330 -11.70 -17.12 -10.41
C VAL A 330 -12.90 -17.15 -9.48
N CYS A 331 -13.56 -18.30 -9.38
CA CYS A 331 -14.69 -18.44 -8.46
C CYS A 331 -14.24 -18.86 -7.04
N ASN A 332 -15.16 -18.79 -6.10
CA ASN A 332 -14.98 -19.09 -4.67
C ASN A 332 -14.49 -20.54 -4.37
N TYR A 333 -14.68 -21.47 -5.31
CA TYR A 333 -14.20 -22.85 -5.20
C TYR A 333 -12.80 -23.06 -5.82
N GLY A 334 -12.21 -22.02 -6.44
CA GLY A 334 -10.91 -22.09 -7.11
C GLY A 334 -10.97 -22.53 -8.57
N PHE A 335 -12.16 -22.56 -9.19
CA PHE A 335 -12.28 -22.73 -10.64
C PHE A 335 -11.98 -21.44 -11.38
N ILE A 336 -11.44 -21.55 -12.59
CA ILE A 336 -11.48 -20.46 -13.57
C ILE A 336 -12.81 -20.50 -14.30
N ARG A 337 -13.49 -19.38 -14.33
CA ARG A 337 -14.66 -19.12 -15.15
C ARG A 337 -14.20 -18.39 -16.41
N ASN A 338 -13.71 -19.15 -17.37
CA ASN A 338 -13.15 -18.66 -18.63
C ASN A 338 -14.19 -18.04 -19.57
N TYR A 339 -15.47 -18.46 -19.48
CA TYR A 339 -16.55 -17.76 -20.18
C TYR A 339 -16.76 -16.33 -19.66
N GLY A 340 -16.33 -16.08 -18.42
CA GLY A 340 -16.34 -14.76 -17.81
C GLY A 340 -17.70 -14.33 -17.26
N GLU A 341 -17.74 -13.09 -16.80
CA GLU A 341 -18.93 -12.36 -16.37
C GLU A 341 -18.94 -10.99 -17.07
N LEU A 342 -20.10 -10.38 -17.21
CA LEU A 342 -20.24 -9.03 -17.77
C LEU A 342 -19.31 -8.06 -17.08
N VAL A 343 -18.62 -7.22 -17.85
CA VAL A 343 -17.57 -6.30 -17.37
C VAL A 343 -18.10 -5.22 -16.41
N ASP A 344 -19.39 -4.91 -16.47
CA ASP A 344 -20.06 -3.95 -15.58
C ASP A 344 -20.70 -4.62 -14.34
N ARG A 345 -20.42 -5.89 -14.10
CA ARG A 345 -20.85 -6.56 -12.87
C ARG A 345 -20.00 -6.12 -11.69
N ASN A 346 -20.66 -5.77 -10.60
CA ASN A 346 -20.12 -5.64 -9.26
C ASN A 346 -20.14 -7.01 -8.56
N HIS A 347 -19.72 -7.08 -7.33
CA HIS A 347 -19.60 -8.26 -6.45
C HIS A 347 -18.43 -9.22 -6.76
N ILE A 348 -17.57 -8.88 -7.70
CA ILE A 348 -16.36 -9.65 -8.00
C ILE A 348 -15.14 -8.87 -7.49
N GLY A 349 -14.43 -9.47 -6.54
CA GLY A 349 -13.36 -8.81 -5.81
C GLY A 349 -12.15 -8.46 -6.67
N VAL A 350 -11.42 -7.45 -6.22
CA VAL A 350 -10.13 -7.05 -6.78
C VAL A 350 -9.02 -7.68 -5.95
N ARG A 351 -8.24 -8.54 -6.57
CA ARG A 351 -7.04 -9.19 -6.03
C ARG A 351 -5.82 -8.73 -6.82
N PRO A 352 -5.19 -7.60 -6.44
CA PRO A 352 -4.14 -7.00 -7.25
C PRO A 352 -2.84 -7.78 -7.20
N SER A 353 -2.03 -7.60 -8.26
CA SER A 353 -0.66 -8.06 -8.36
C SER A 353 0.27 -6.89 -8.63
N VAL A 354 1.51 -6.99 -8.14
CA VAL A 354 2.58 -6.01 -8.33
C VAL A 354 3.91 -6.72 -8.51
N ILE A 355 4.84 -6.07 -9.20
CA ILE A 355 6.26 -6.42 -9.10
C ILE A 355 6.95 -5.32 -8.32
N ILE A 356 7.73 -5.69 -7.29
CA ILE A 356 8.49 -4.74 -6.48
C ILE A 356 9.98 -4.96 -6.59
N ASP A 357 10.77 -3.88 -6.51
CA ASP A 357 12.22 -3.94 -6.30
C ASP A 357 12.52 -4.15 -4.82
N LEU A 358 13.08 -5.30 -4.49
CA LEU A 358 13.45 -5.74 -3.14
C LEU A 358 14.71 -5.06 -2.59
N SER A 359 15.41 -4.25 -3.39
CA SER A 359 16.72 -3.66 -3.01
C SER A 359 16.67 -2.69 -1.81
N ASP A 360 15.50 -2.14 -1.47
CA ASP A 360 15.30 -1.34 -0.26
C ASP A 360 14.41 -2.10 0.74
N GLU A 361 15.05 -2.93 1.55
CA GLU A 361 14.41 -3.74 2.62
C GLU A 361 13.61 -2.89 3.64
N SER A 362 13.73 -1.56 3.62
CA SER A 362 12.94 -0.69 4.49
C SER A 362 11.52 -0.44 3.98
N ASN A 363 11.18 -0.91 2.78
CA ASN A 363 9.86 -0.72 2.17
C ASN A 363 8.93 -1.91 2.41
N TRP A 364 9.47 -3.09 2.68
CA TRP A 364 8.71 -4.31 2.90
C TRP A 364 9.24 -5.06 4.12
N SER A 365 8.47 -6.00 4.62
CA SER A 365 8.90 -6.91 5.69
C SER A 365 8.38 -8.31 5.45
N TYR A 366 9.19 -9.32 5.78
CA TYR A 366 8.77 -10.72 5.71
C TYR A 366 7.60 -10.96 6.66
N SER A 367 6.54 -11.60 6.20
CA SER A 367 5.34 -11.87 6.99
C SER A 367 5.10 -13.36 7.26
N GLY A 368 6.09 -14.21 6.97
CA GLY A 368 5.97 -15.65 7.18
C GLY A 368 5.51 -16.39 5.93
N THR A 369 4.76 -17.47 6.11
CA THR A 369 4.28 -18.32 5.03
C THR A 369 2.77 -18.55 5.11
N VAL A 370 2.13 -18.74 3.95
CA VAL A 370 0.75 -19.22 3.83
C VAL A 370 0.71 -20.45 2.93
N CYS A 371 -0.18 -21.38 3.25
CA CYS A 371 -0.33 -22.63 2.52
C CYS A 371 -1.71 -22.74 1.86
N SER A 372 -1.80 -23.45 0.73
CA SER A 372 -3.06 -23.66 0.01
C SER A 372 -4.10 -24.47 0.81
N ASN A 373 -3.68 -25.25 1.80
CA ASN A 373 -4.55 -25.96 2.73
C ASN A 373 -5.13 -25.08 3.85
N GLY A 374 -4.76 -23.77 3.89
CA GLY A 374 -5.22 -22.82 4.89
C GLY A 374 -4.30 -22.66 6.10
N GLU A 375 -3.23 -23.46 6.22
CA GLU A 375 -2.22 -23.28 7.27
C GLU A 375 -1.43 -21.99 7.05
N GLN A 376 -1.11 -21.33 8.14
CA GLN A 376 -0.37 -20.08 8.14
C GLN A 376 0.67 -20.08 9.26
N ASN A 377 1.90 -19.69 8.92
CA ASN A 377 2.95 -19.38 9.89
C ASN A 377 3.34 -17.92 9.71
N VAL A 378 2.61 -17.03 10.40
CA VAL A 378 2.68 -15.58 10.18
C VAL A 378 3.51 -14.92 11.27
N THR A 379 4.39 -14.02 10.87
CA THR A 379 5.14 -13.15 11.80
C THR A 379 4.26 -11.97 12.24
N GLU A 380 4.67 -11.29 13.31
CA GLU A 380 3.98 -10.09 13.79
C GLU A 380 3.91 -9.02 12.69
N ALA A 381 2.72 -8.47 12.50
CA ALA A 381 2.50 -7.42 11.53
C ALA A 381 3.28 -6.13 11.90
N PRO A 382 3.71 -5.32 10.91
CA PRO A 382 4.30 -4.01 11.15
C PRO A 382 3.37 -3.12 11.99
N ALA A 383 3.98 -2.14 12.67
CA ALA A 383 3.22 -1.16 13.45
C ALA A 383 2.19 -0.43 12.56
N LEU A 384 0.99 -0.21 13.09
CA LEU A 384 -0.10 0.47 12.40
C LEU A 384 0.02 2.01 12.49
N ASP A 385 0.76 2.53 13.47
CA ASP A 385 0.95 3.96 13.72
C ASP A 385 1.97 4.63 12.78
N VAL A 386 1.97 4.25 11.52
CA VAL A 386 2.93 4.74 10.51
C VAL A 386 2.48 6.03 9.81
N PHE A 387 1.26 6.49 10.08
CA PHE A 387 0.66 7.66 9.44
C PHE A 387 0.75 8.96 10.26
N VAL A 388 1.53 8.98 11.36
CA VAL A 388 1.69 10.12 12.28
C VAL A 388 2.07 11.43 11.56
N ASP A 389 2.91 11.34 10.53
CA ASP A 389 3.39 12.50 9.77
C ASP A 389 2.62 12.70 8.45
N GLN A 390 1.53 11.95 8.23
CA GLN A 390 0.72 12.10 7.02
C GLN A 390 -0.14 13.35 7.13
N LYS A 391 0.08 14.32 6.23
CA LYS A 391 -0.79 15.48 6.14
C LYS A 391 -2.12 15.07 5.52
N MET A 392 -3.19 15.24 6.26
CA MET A 392 -4.56 14.97 5.81
C MET A 392 -5.23 16.28 5.39
N ASP A 393 -5.81 16.30 4.21
CA ASP A 393 -6.60 17.44 3.71
C ASP A 393 -8.07 17.19 4.10
N TYR A 394 -8.42 17.52 5.35
CA TYR A 394 -9.78 17.38 5.89
C TYR A 394 -10.76 18.35 5.24
N VAL A 395 -12.02 17.90 5.06
CA VAL A 395 -13.12 18.75 4.60
C VAL A 395 -14.01 19.12 5.78
N ASP A 396 -14.61 20.33 5.75
CA ASP A 396 -15.61 20.73 6.73
C ASP A 396 -16.97 20.15 6.32
N GLU A 397 -17.66 19.50 7.25
CA GLU A 397 -18.94 18.79 7.01
C GLU A 397 -20.12 19.74 6.67
N SER A 398 -19.91 21.05 6.71
CA SER A 398 -20.93 22.06 6.33
C SER A 398 -21.22 22.14 4.82
N ASP A 399 -20.46 21.37 3.99
CA ASP A 399 -20.55 21.41 2.52
C ASP A 399 -21.13 20.13 1.89
N ASP A 400 -21.67 19.22 2.70
CA ASP A 400 -22.49 18.11 2.21
C ASP A 400 -23.87 18.67 1.81
N GLY A 401 -24.00 18.99 0.51
CA GLY A 401 -25.20 19.55 -0.07
C GLY A 401 -26.45 18.78 0.33
N LYS A 402 -27.29 19.40 1.13
CA LYS A 402 -28.67 19.01 1.32
C LYS A 402 -29.36 19.00 -0.04
N LYS A 403 -29.60 17.84 -0.58
CA LYS A 403 -30.69 17.65 -1.55
C LYS A 403 -31.99 17.60 -0.75
N ASP A 404 -32.68 18.69 -0.73
CA ASP A 404 -34.10 18.72 -0.36
C ASP A 404 -34.89 17.97 -1.45
N ASP A 405 -35.29 16.74 -1.14
CA ASP A 405 -36.43 16.09 -1.79
C ASP A 405 -37.67 16.52 -0.99
N ASP A 406 -38.43 17.46 -1.56
CA ASP A 406 -39.88 17.54 -1.47
C ASP A 406 -40.38 18.78 -2.22
N LYS A 407 -41.00 18.57 -3.39
CA LYS A 407 -42.30 19.19 -3.73
C LYS A 407 -42.83 18.71 -5.05
N LYS A 408 -44.09 18.34 -4.92
CA LYS A 408 -45.03 17.90 -5.95
C LYS A 408 -45.26 18.89 -7.07
N ASP A 409 -45.63 18.29 -8.20
CA ASP A 409 -46.41 18.76 -9.34
C ASP A 409 -47.13 20.11 -9.21
N ASP A 410 -46.99 20.96 -10.24
CA ASP A 410 -48.10 21.44 -11.04
C ASP A 410 -47.67 22.16 -12.32
N ASP A 411 -48.43 21.89 -13.39
CA ASP A 411 -48.36 22.42 -14.73
C ASP A 411 -48.32 23.96 -14.85
N LYS A 412 -47.55 24.50 -15.80
CA LYS A 412 -48.05 25.25 -16.98
C LYS A 412 -46.93 25.92 -17.79
N LYS A 413 -47.16 25.77 -19.09
CA LYS A 413 -46.63 26.43 -20.29
C LYS A 413 -46.07 27.85 -20.19
N ASP A 414 -45.06 28.02 -21.00
CA ASP A 414 -44.82 28.97 -22.10
C ASP A 414 -43.77 30.06 -21.94
N ASP A 415 -43.03 30.16 -23.01
CA ASP A 415 -42.38 31.31 -23.65
C ASP A 415 -40.94 31.72 -23.27
N ASN A 416 -40.05 31.30 -24.22
CA ASN A 416 -38.94 32.09 -24.79
C ASN A 416 -38.38 33.28 -24.03
N LYS A 417 -37.15 33.13 -23.55
CA LYS A 417 -36.07 34.06 -23.91
C LYS A 417 -34.70 33.43 -23.60
N LYS A 418 -33.85 33.37 -24.61
CA LYS A 418 -32.41 33.21 -24.49
C LYS A 418 -31.86 34.33 -23.63
N ASP A 419 -31.18 33.98 -22.54
CA ASP A 419 -30.03 34.74 -22.03
C ASP A 419 -28.95 33.75 -21.63
N ASP A 420 -27.94 33.69 -22.48
CA ASP A 420 -26.69 33.00 -22.32
C ASP A 420 -25.86 33.75 -21.27
N ASN A 421 -25.90 33.30 -20.03
CA ASN A 421 -24.95 33.76 -19.01
C ASN A 421 -24.48 32.61 -18.10
N THR A 422 -23.86 31.60 -18.71
CA THR A 422 -23.04 30.65 -17.99
C THR A 422 -21.77 31.35 -17.52
N GLN A 423 -21.79 31.96 -16.35
CA GLN A 423 -20.57 32.36 -15.67
C GLN A 423 -19.71 31.12 -15.38
N LYS A 424 -18.70 30.90 -16.24
CA LYS A 424 -17.59 30.00 -15.99
C LYS A 424 -17.02 30.30 -14.61
N PRO A 425 -16.84 29.30 -13.71
CA PRO A 425 -16.23 29.53 -12.40
C PRO A 425 -14.90 30.27 -12.56
N SER A 426 -14.70 31.35 -11.84
CA SER A 426 -13.49 32.18 -11.93
C SER A 426 -12.25 31.36 -11.61
N GLU A 427 -11.34 31.26 -12.56
CA GLU A 427 -10.09 30.51 -12.42
C GLU A 427 -9.19 31.18 -11.37
N ILE A 428 -8.94 30.50 -10.24
CA ILE A 428 -8.01 30.99 -9.21
C ILE A 428 -6.58 30.73 -9.66
N LYS A 429 -5.87 31.78 -10.03
CA LYS A 429 -4.49 31.69 -10.51
C LYS A 429 -3.47 31.61 -9.38
N VAL A 430 -2.30 31.06 -9.71
CA VAL A 430 -1.13 30.99 -8.82
C VAL A 430 -0.59 32.39 -8.55
N ASN A 431 -0.49 32.78 -7.27
CA ASN A 431 0.08 34.03 -6.83
C ASN A 431 1.58 33.93 -6.56
N SER A 432 2.05 32.76 -6.09
CA SER A 432 3.47 32.55 -5.82
C SER A 432 3.86 31.07 -5.99
N VAL A 433 5.16 30.86 -6.25
CA VAL A 433 5.80 29.54 -6.29
C VAL A 433 6.94 29.54 -5.29
N LYS A 434 7.15 28.46 -4.55
CA LYS A 434 8.30 28.27 -3.65
C LYS A 434 8.99 26.94 -3.99
N VAL A 435 10.31 26.97 -4.19
CA VAL A 435 11.09 25.76 -4.46
C VAL A 435 11.94 25.40 -3.25
N THR A 436 11.85 24.14 -2.83
CA THR A 436 12.62 23.58 -1.71
C THR A 436 13.39 22.34 -2.16
N SER A 437 14.45 21.99 -1.42
CA SER A 437 15.26 20.81 -1.67
C SER A 437 15.05 19.80 -0.54
N ALA A 438 14.80 18.54 -0.88
CA ALA A 438 14.73 17.44 0.09
C ALA A 438 16.08 17.18 0.80
N LEU A 439 17.18 17.57 0.16
CA LEU A 439 18.54 17.47 0.70
C LEU A 439 19.15 18.86 0.89
N SER A 440 20.47 18.96 1.01
CA SER A 440 21.20 20.21 1.00
C SER A 440 21.19 20.85 -0.40
N LYS A 441 21.45 22.17 -0.48
CA LYS A 441 21.73 22.85 -1.76
C LYS A 441 23.14 22.53 -2.31
N LYS A 442 23.95 21.75 -1.57
CA LYS A 442 25.32 21.35 -1.93
C LYS A 442 25.32 19.86 -2.24
N ILE A 443 25.28 19.48 -3.51
CA ILE A 443 25.12 18.11 -4.01
C ILE A 443 26.40 17.65 -4.71
N ALA A 444 26.84 16.43 -4.46
CA ALA A 444 28.00 15.86 -5.13
C ALA A 444 27.73 15.64 -6.64
N ALA A 445 28.73 15.82 -7.47
CA ALA A 445 28.61 15.56 -8.90
C ALA A 445 28.21 14.08 -9.18
N GLY A 446 27.35 13.88 -10.17
CA GLY A 446 26.79 12.57 -10.52
C GLY A 446 25.71 12.06 -9.55
N LYS A 447 25.23 12.90 -8.63
CA LYS A 447 24.18 12.53 -7.67
C LYS A 447 22.89 13.29 -7.94
N SER A 448 21.79 12.74 -7.41
CA SER A 448 20.45 13.30 -7.61
C SER A 448 19.93 13.96 -6.35
N VAL A 449 19.01 14.91 -6.53
CA VAL A 449 18.25 15.55 -5.46
C VAL A 449 16.85 15.87 -5.92
N GLN A 450 15.87 15.51 -5.09
CA GLN A 450 14.47 15.86 -5.32
C GLN A 450 14.23 17.30 -4.88
N LEU A 451 13.65 18.11 -5.76
CA LEU A 451 13.11 19.43 -5.46
C LEU A 451 11.59 19.33 -5.37
N LYS A 452 10.99 20.13 -4.49
CA LYS A 452 9.54 20.31 -4.39
C LYS A 452 9.20 21.75 -4.72
N ALA A 453 8.18 21.95 -5.57
CA ALA A 453 7.55 23.24 -5.79
C ALA A 453 6.24 23.28 -5.01
N ALA A 454 6.07 24.29 -4.19
CA ALA A 454 4.80 24.62 -3.56
C ALA A 454 4.25 25.87 -4.22
N VAL A 455 2.98 25.90 -4.57
CA VAL A 455 2.26 27.03 -5.15
C VAL A 455 1.24 27.59 -4.16
N ALA A 456 1.01 28.88 -4.20
CA ALA A 456 -0.03 29.53 -3.42
C ALA A 456 -0.89 30.40 -4.36
N PRO A 457 -2.20 30.57 -4.04
CA PRO A 457 -2.91 29.98 -2.91
C PRO A 457 -3.12 28.47 -3.05
N ALA A 458 -3.37 27.78 -1.96
CA ALA A 458 -3.65 26.33 -1.98
C ALA A 458 -4.90 25.98 -2.83
N LYS A 459 -5.81 26.94 -3.02
CA LYS A 459 -7.01 26.84 -3.87
C LYS A 459 -6.75 27.14 -5.37
N ALA A 460 -5.50 27.38 -5.81
CA ALA A 460 -5.21 27.62 -7.22
C ALA A 460 -5.73 26.47 -8.10
N SER A 461 -6.46 26.81 -9.17
CA SER A 461 -7.14 25.84 -10.05
C SER A 461 -6.16 24.90 -10.77
N ASN A 462 -4.98 25.38 -11.13
CA ASN A 462 -3.91 24.58 -11.70
C ASN A 462 -2.60 24.77 -10.90
N LYS A 463 -2.21 23.75 -10.13
CA LYS A 463 -0.99 23.77 -9.29
C LYS A 463 0.24 23.18 -10.00
N ALA A 464 0.10 22.75 -11.25
CA ALA A 464 1.19 22.14 -11.99
C ALA A 464 2.30 23.15 -12.29
N VAL A 465 3.55 22.68 -12.28
CA VAL A 465 4.72 23.48 -12.63
C VAL A 465 5.54 22.81 -13.73
N THR A 466 6.23 23.62 -14.51
CA THR A 466 7.30 23.17 -15.39
C THR A 466 8.65 23.41 -14.74
N TRP A 467 9.58 22.48 -14.92
CA TRP A 467 10.93 22.59 -14.42
C TRP A 467 11.94 22.88 -15.53
N LYS A 468 12.86 23.80 -15.29
CA LYS A 468 13.93 24.15 -16.21
C LYS A 468 15.28 24.27 -15.49
N THR A 469 16.32 23.70 -16.07
CA THR A 469 17.70 23.90 -15.62
C THR A 469 18.32 25.08 -16.36
N GLY A 470 19.11 25.89 -15.66
CA GLY A 470 19.87 26.99 -16.26
C GLY A 470 21.07 26.51 -17.09
N ASN A 471 21.55 25.27 -16.86
CA ASN A 471 22.62 24.67 -17.65
C ASN A 471 22.52 23.15 -17.72
N LYS A 472 22.11 22.64 -18.89
CA LYS A 472 21.93 21.19 -19.13
C LYS A 472 23.26 20.40 -19.10
N LYS A 473 24.42 21.06 -19.35
CA LYS A 473 25.74 20.42 -19.21
C LYS A 473 26.13 20.15 -17.77
N TYR A 474 25.57 20.91 -16.79
CA TYR A 474 25.88 20.75 -15.36
C TYR A 474 24.88 19.90 -14.61
N ALA A 475 23.58 20.01 -14.93
CA ALA A 475 22.53 19.21 -14.35
C ALA A 475 21.32 19.12 -15.27
N THR A 476 20.60 18.02 -15.19
CA THR A 476 19.26 17.85 -15.79
C THR A 476 18.19 17.91 -14.70
N VAL A 477 16.96 18.25 -15.09
CA VAL A 477 15.79 18.16 -14.21
C VAL A 477 14.63 17.57 -15.01
N ASN A 478 13.90 16.63 -14.42
CA ASN A 478 12.71 16.03 -15.03
C ASN A 478 11.42 16.79 -14.64
N SER A 479 10.29 16.39 -15.23
CA SER A 479 8.97 16.99 -14.95
C SER A 479 8.53 16.90 -13.48
N LYS A 480 9.05 15.93 -12.73
CA LYS A 480 8.76 15.72 -11.29
C LYS A 480 9.73 16.50 -10.38
N GLY A 481 10.65 17.30 -10.92
CA GLY A 481 11.60 18.08 -10.14
C GLY A 481 12.81 17.29 -9.62
N LEU A 482 13.05 16.06 -10.12
CA LEU A 482 14.27 15.32 -9.80
C LEU A 482 15.43 15.88 -10.61
N VAL A 483 16.41 16.45 -9.91
CA VAL A 483 17.63 16.99 -10.49
C VAL A 483 18.74 15.95 -10.42
N LYS A 484 19.38 15.65 -11.57
CA LYS A 484 20.59 14.84 -11.65
C LYS A 484 21.77 15.74 -12.00
N THR A 485 22.74 15.85 -11.09
CA THR A 485 24.00 16.62 -11.35
C THR A 485 24.93 15.79 -12.22
N LEU A 486 25.67 16.45 -13.10
CA LEU A 486 26.57 15.82 -14.09
C LEU A 486 28.05 16.06 -13.75
N ALA A 487 28.92 15.22 -14.28
CA ALA A 487 30.36 15.31 -14.06
C ALA A 487 30.95 16.66 -14.52
N ALA A 488 30.48 17.18 -15.64
CA ALA A 488 30.88 18.49 -16.17
C ALA A 488 30.52 19.67 -15.24
N GLY A 489 29.57 19.45 -14.31
CA GLY A 489 29.19 20.44 -13.31
C GLY A 489 30.08 20.50 -12.06
N LYS A 490 31.10 19.65 -11.92
CA LYS A 490 32.01 19.66 -10.76
C LYS A 490 32.55 21.03 -10.42
N GLY A 491 32.29 21.50 -9.20
CA GLY A 491 32.72 22.81 -8.71
C GLY A 491 31.92 24.01 -9.26
N LYS A 492 30.88 23.76 -10.05
CA LYS A 492 29.98 24.77 -10.62
C LYS A 492 28.70 24.90 -9.84
N THR A 493 27.95 25.93 -10.16
CA THR A 493 26.61 26.17 -9.63
C THR A 493 25.60 26.13 -10.77
N VAL A 494 24.42 25.57 -10.51
CA VAL A 494 23.31 25.52 -11.46
C VAL A 494 22.03 26.03 -10.79
N THR A 495 21.27 26.82 -11.54
CA THR A 495 19.95 27.30 -11.10
C THR A 495 18.88 26.41 -11.70
N ILE A 496 17.95 25.92 -10.86
CA ILE A 496 16.78 25.17 -11.29
C ILE A 496 15.54 26.03 -11.00
N THR A 497 14.67 26.19 -11.99
CA THR A 497 13.49 27.04 -11.94
C THR A 497 12.23 26.20 -12.11
N ALA A 498 11.24 26.41 -11.26
CA ALA A 498 9.87 25.95 -11.42
C ALA A 498 8.98 27.13 -11.84
N THR A 499 8.16 26.93 -12.88
CA THR A 499 7.21 27.92 -13.39
C THR A 499 5.81 27.34 -13.39
N ALA A 500 4.82 28.04 -12.86
CA ALA A 500 3.42 27.64 -12.85
C ALA A 500 2.88 27.48 -14.28
N LYS A 501 2.01 26.46 -14.47
CA LYS A 501 1.39 26.13 -15.77
C LYS A 501 0.02 26.78 -15.98
N ASP A 502 -0.48 27.53 -15.01
CA ASP A 502 -1.79 28.19 -15.04
C ASP A 502 -1.85 29.51 -15.84
N GLY A 503 -0.81 29.82 -16.57
CA GLY A 503 -0.70 31.09 -17.31
C GLY A 503 -0.28 32.30 -16.46
N SER A 504 -0.20 32.17 -15.12
CA SER A 504 0.20 33.28 -14.22
C SER A 504 1.66 33.71 -14.38
N LYS A 505 2.48 32.91 -15.07
CA LYS A 505 3.93 33.11 -15.25
C LYS A 505 4.73 33.19 -13.93
N LYS A 506 4.09 32.84 -12.79
CA LYS A 506 4.77 32.83 -11.48
C LYS A 506 5.84 31.75 -11.45
N LYS A 507 7.02 32.10 -10.96
CA LYS A 507 8.18 31.22 -10.93
C LYS A 507 9.01 31.37 -9.66
N ALA A 508 9.71 30.30 -9.28
CA ALA A 508 10.73 30.35 -8.25
C ALA A 508 11.94 29.53 -8.66
N SER A 509 13.10 29.90 -8.15
CA SER A 509 14.36 29.24 -8.49
C SER A 509 15.13 28.83 -7.24
N ILE A 510 15.91 27.77 -7.36
CA ILE A 510 16.88 27.33 -6.36
C ILE A 510 18.25 27.19 -7.00
N LYS A 511 19.27 27.67 -6.32
CA LYS A 511 20.66 27.56 -6.74
C LYS A 511 21.30 26.35 -6.07
N LEU A 512 21.82 25.40 -6.84
CA LEU A 512 22.50 24.19 -6.37
C LEU A 512 23.99 24.28 -6.67
N SER A 513 24.85 24.05 -5.67
CA SER A 513 26.29 23.93 -5.82
C SER A 513 26.67 22.46 -6.05
N ILE A 514 27.31 22.17 -7.16
CA ILE A 514 27.75 20.81 -7.53
C ILE A 514 29.17 20.61 -7.02
N LEU A 515 29.33 19.80 -6.01
CA LEU A 515 30.59 19.61 -5.33
C LEU A 515 31.53 18.67 -6.08
N LYS A 516 32.86 18.97 -6.00
CA LYS A 516 33.92 18.10 -6.53
C LYS A 516 34.05 16.82 -5.71
N ASP A 517 33.86 16.93 -4.39
CA ASP A 517 34.05 15.87 -3.40
C ASP A 517 32.71 15.36 -2.87
N ARG A 518 32.70 14.10 -2.41
CA ARG A 518 31.50 13.40 -1.92
C ARG A 518 31.79 12.67 -0.62
N VAL A 519 30.74 12.32 0.11
CA VAL A 519 30.81 11.40 1.24
C VAL A 519 31.12 10.00 0.72
N LYS A 520 32.18 9.38 1.25
CA LYS A 520 32.61 8.01 0.95
C LYS A 520 31.95 7.01 1.88
N SER A 521 31.95 7.30 3.17
CA SER A 521 31.28 6.47 4.19
C SER A 521 30.94 7.30 5.44
N ILE A 522 29.99 6.80 6.22
CA ILE A 522 29.63 7.32 7.53
C ILE A 522 29.75 6.17 8.53
N SER A 523 30.32 6.44 9.70
CA SER A 523 30.22 5.55 10.85
C SER A 523 29.65 6.31 12.04
N MET A 524 28.89 5.60 12.87
CA MET A 524 28.21 6.15 14.03
C MET A 524 28.51 5.28 15.25
N LYS A 525 28.89 5.93 16.36
CA LYS A 525 29.00 5.29 17.68
C LYS A 525 28.06 6.03 18.64
N GLY A 526 27.35 5.30 19.48
CA GLY A 526 26.42 5.84 20.47
C GLY A 526 26.28 4.91 21.67
N PRO A 527 25.54 5.33 22.71
CA PRO A 527 25.30 4.48 23.87
C PRO A 527 24.44 3.26 23.45
N LYS A 528 24.78 2.09 24.00
CA LYS A 528 23.94 0.88 23.83
C LYS A 528 22.61 1.01 24.59
N THR A 529 22.61 1.75 25.69
CA THR A 529 21.42 1.99 26.53
C THR A 529 21.36 3.45 26.97
N LEU A 530 20.14 3.95 27.22
CA LEU A 530 19.92 5.32 27.70
C LEU A 530 18.76 5.32 28.70
N ALA A 531 19.05 5.86 29.93
CA ALA A 531 18.02 5.96 30.95
C ALA A 531 16.97 7.02 30.59
N ARG A 532 15.73 6.82 31.06
CA ARG A 532 14.63 7.76 30.87
C ARG A 532 15.01 9.17 31.31
N GLY A 533 14.66 10.18 30.55
CA GLY A 533 14.99 11.59 30.81
C GLY A 533 16.46 11.96 30.54
N LYS A 534 17.32 11.02 30.21
CA LYS A 534 18.75 11.29 29.96
C LYS A 534 19.05 11.47 28.49
N SER A 535 20.15 12.17 28.22
CA SER A 535 20.62 12.46 26.85
C SER A 535 22.07 12.01 26.67
N SER A 536 22.44 11.73 25.43
CA SER A 536 23.80 11.43 24.99
C SER A 536 24.07 12.00 23.62
N LYS A 537 25.32 12.25 23.27
CA LYS A 537 25.71 12.72 21.94
C LYS A 537 26.30 11.55 21.14
N LEU A 538 25.84 11.39 19.89
CA LEU A 538 26.39 10.43 18.96
C LEU A 538 27.77 10.88 18.45
N LYS A 539 28.72 9.97 18.39
CA LYS A 539 30.03 10.20 17.76
C LYS A 539 29.96 9.81 16.29
N MET A 540 30.14 10.79 15.40
CA MET A 540 30.05 10.60 13.95
C MET A 540 31.43 10.69 13.31
N THR A 541 31.73 9.76 12.39
CA THR A 541 32.89 9.85 11.51
C THR A 541 32.40 9.85 10.05
N VAL A 542 32.68 10.93 9.32
CA VAL A 542 32.31 11.07 7.91
C VAL A 542 33.58 11.08 7.07
N LYS A 543 33.87 9.99 6.38
CA LYS A 543 34.97 9.90 5.41
C LYS A 543 34.52 10.46 4.08
N THR A 544 35.37 11.24 3.43
CA THR A 544 35.07 11.94 2.17
C THR A 544 36.16 11.69 1.14
N THR A 545 35.90 11.97 -0.14
CA THR A 545 36.88 11.89 -1.21
C THR A 545 37.83 13.08 -1.23
N GLY A 546 37.51 14.16 -0.51
CA GLY A 546 38.35 15.36 -0.39
C GLY A 546 37.73 16.37 0.59
N LYS A 547 38.41 17.51 0.76
CA LYS A 547 38.11 18.54 1.77
C LYS A 547 36.82 19.33 1.48
N LYS A 548 36.36 19.39 0.20
CA LYS A 548 35.20 20.18 -0.23
C LYS A 548 33.87 19.41 -0.25
N ALA A 549 33.80 18.22 0.35
CA ALA A 549 32.58 17.45 0.48
C ALA A 549 31.61 18.09 1.48
N ASN A 550 30.30 17.93 1.23
CA ASN A 550 29.28 18.31 2.21
C ASN A 550 29.11 17.19 3.27
N LYS A 551 29.57 17.43 4.48
CA LYS A 551 29.49 16.48 5.60
C LYS A 551 28.22 16.61 6.44
N THR A 552 27.27 17.44 6.02
CA THR A 552 25.98 17.64 6.74
C THR A 552 25.19 16.34 6.75
N LEU A 553 24.68 16.02 7.92
CA LEU A 553 23.88 14.81 8.16
C LEU A 553 22.47 15.19 8.58
N ARG A 554 21.49 14.36 8.18
CA ARG A 554 20.16 14.32 8.79
C ARG A 554 20.08 13.12 9.71
N TYR A 555 19.47 13.32 10.88
CA TYR A 555 19.23 12.27 11.85
C TYR A 555 17.75 11.95 11.91
N THR A 556 17.42 10.66 12.04
CA THR A 556 16.05 10.17 12.25
C THR A 556 16.03 9.14 13.36
N SER A 557 14.94 9.08 14.09
CA SER A 557 14.66 8.08 15.11
C SER A 557 13.54 7.17 14.61
N SER A 558 13.67 5.86 14.75
CA SER A 558 12.60 4.92 14.41
C SER A 558 11.41 5.03 15.37
N ASN A 559 11.62 5.56 16.56
CA ASN A 559 10.53 5.88 17.49
C ASN A 559 10.86 7.15 18.30
N PRO A 560 10.44 8.32 17.80
CA PRO A 560 10.68 9.60 18.48
C PRO A 560 9.87 9.79 19.77
N LYS A 561 8.82 8.97 20.01
CA LYS A 561 8.07 8.94 21.27
C LYS A 561 8.92 8.38 22.42
N TYR A 562 9.92 7.56 22.11
CA TYR A 562 10.82 6.99 23.11
C TYR A 562 12.20 7.66 23.14
N ILE A 563 12.83 7.83 21.97
CA ILE A 563 14.12 8.52 21.86
C ILE A 563 14.06 9.54 20.74
N LYS A 564 14.17 10.82 21.08
CA LYS A 564 14.33 11.92 20.11
C LYS A 564 15.78 12.08 19.73
N VAL A 565 16.05 12.52 18.51
CA VAL A 565 17.38 12.90 18.04
C VAL A 565 17.35 14.31 17.47
N SER A 566 18.28 15.16 17.87
CA SER A 566 18.40 16.53 17.36
C SER A 566 19.20 16.56 16.04
N SER A 567 19.13 17.68 15.33
CA SER A 567 19.95 17.95 14.12
C SER A 567 21.46 17.92 14.40
N SER A 568 21.87 18.08 15.67
CA SER A 568 23.27 17.97 16.10
C SER A 568 23.69 16.56 16.53
N GLY A 569 22.80 15.56 16.45
CA GLY A 569 23.07 14.18 16.86
C GLY A 569 23.02 13.95 18.38
N LYS A 570 22.35 14.82 19.16
CA LYS A 570 22.03 14.57 20.57
C LYS A 570 20.79 13.69 20.62
N VAL A 571 20.88 12.52 21.24
CA VAL A 571 19.77 11.61 21.51
C VAL A 571 19.26 11.80 22.92
N THR A 572 17.94 11.78 23.12
CA THR A 572 17.28 11.96 24.42
C THR A 572 16.20 10.91 24.59
N ALA A 573 16.32 10.05 25.61
CA ALA A 573 15.24 9.16 26.02
C ALA A 573 14.20 9.97 26.78
N LEU A 574 12.93 9.92 26.37
CA LEU A 574 11.86 10.66 27.02
C LEU A 574 11.52 10.05 28.40
N LYS A 575 10.99 10.88 29.33
CA LYS A 575 10.62 10.43 30.67
C LYS A 575 9.58 9.30 30.66
N ASN A 576 8.64 9.35 29.72
CA ASN A 576 7.57 8.37 29.50
C ASN A 576 7.93 7.24 28.52
N ALA A 577 9.19 7.15 28.09
CA ALA A 577 9.59 6.09 27.18
C ALA A 577 9.43 4.70 27.81
N LYS A 578 8.95 3.70 27.04
CA LYS A 578 8.81 2.31 27.52
C LYS A 578 10.19 1.73 27.87
N LYS A 579 10.37 1.26 29.10
CA LYS A 579 11.59 0.56 29.54
C LYS A 579 11.76 -0.71 28.70
N GLY A 580 12.99 -0.96 28.25
CA GLY A 580 13.30 -2.11 27.38
C GLY A 580 13.15 -1.82 25.89
N ALA A 581 12.43 -0.76 25.48
CA ALA A 581 12.23 -0.42 24.08
C ALA A 581 13.57 -0.17 23.36
N SER A 582 13.74 -0.76 22.16
CA SER A 582 14.92 -0.61 21.31
C SER A 582 14.61 0.34 20.15
N VAL A 583 15.33 1.45 20.08
CA VAL A 583 15.13 2.50 19.06
C VAL A 583 16.36 2.60 18.17
N LYS A 584 16.15 2.54 16.84
CA LYS A 584 17.18 2.73 15.82
C LYS A 584 17.31 4.23 15.51
N ILE A 585 18.48 4.77 15.68
CA ILE A 585 18.83 6.14 15.25
C ILE A 585 19.66 6.04 13.98
N THR A 586 19.24 6.73 12.92
CA THR A 586 19.91 6.73 11.62
C THR A 586 20.42 8.12 11.28
N ALA A 587 21.65 8.21 10.79
CA ALA A 587 22.22 9.42 10.18
C ALA A 587 22.41 9.20 8.69
N MET A 588 22.00 10.16 7.84
CA MET A 588 22.10 10.13 6.39
C MET A 588 22.83 11.37 5.86
N ALA A 589 23.73 11.19 4.89
CA ALA A 589 24.41 12.28 4.22
C ALA A 589 23.45 13.10 3.33
N LEU A 590 23.57 14.43 3.38
CA LEU A 590 22.75 15.35 2.60
C LEU A 590 23.42 15.82 1.29
N ASP A 591 24.49 15.16 0.85
CA ASP A 591 25.22 15.46 -0.37
C ASP A 591 24.72 14.70 -1.62
N GLY A 592 23.63 13.94 -1.49
CA GLY A 592 23.04 13.12 -2.54
C GLY A 592 23.67 11.74 -2.70
N THR A 593 24.65 11.35 -1.88
CA THR A 593 25.25 10.01 -1.92
C THR A 593 24.42 8.93 -1.22
N ASN A 594 23.39 9.33 -0.46
CA ASN A 594 22.52 8.44 0.34
C ASN A 594 23.29 7.54 1.34
N LYS A 595 24.55 7.90 1.69
CA LYS A 595 25.31 7.15 2.69
C LYS A 595 24.64 7.28 4.06
N LYS A 596 24.46 6.15 4.75
CA LYS A 596 23.77 6.05 6.04
C LYS A 596 24.65 5.32 7.06
N ALA A 597 24.43 5.59 8.34
CA ALA A 597 24.90 4.81 9.46
C ALA A 597 23.84 4.79 10.56
N SER A 598 23.74 3.72 11.32
CA SER A 598 22.72 3.57 12.37
C SER A 598 23.31 3.00 13.65
N VAL A 599 22.67 3.31 14.79
CA VAL A 599 22.87 2.64 16.08
C VAL A 599 21.53 2.28 16.69
N ARG A 600 21.45 1.19 17.44
CA ARG A 600 20.29 0.85 18.27
C ARG A 600 20.59 1.25 19.71
N ILE A 601 19.61 1.88 20.37
CA ILE A 601 19.69 2.34 21.75
C ILE A 601 18.50 1.77 22.50
N LYS A 602 18.76 1.01 23.58
CA LYS A 602 17.72 0.46 24.45
C LYS A 602 17.42 1.43 25.60
N VAL A 603 16.14 1.69 25.85
CA VAL A 603 15.70 2.51 27.00
C VAL A 603 15.85 1.69 28.29
N LYS A 604 16.52 2.28 29.30
CA LYS A 604 16.65 1.73 30.67
C LYS A 604 15.57 2.28 31.58
#